data_d47ea55619e44ed029fd533446eaf9a4
#
_entry.id   d47ea55619e44ed029fd533446eaf9a4
#
_cell.length_a   1.000
_cell.length_b   1.000
_cell.length_c   1.000
_cell.angle_alpha   90.00
_cell.angle_beta   90.00
_cell.angle_gamma   90.00
#
_symmetry.space_group_name_H-M   'P 1'
#
loop_
_entity.id
_entity.type
_entity.pdbx_description
1 polymer ?
#
loop_
_entity_poly.entity_id
_entity_poly.type
_entity_poly.pdbx_seq_one_letter_code
_entity_poly.pdbx_strand_id
1 'polypeptide(L)'
;NPPEGKGSGTTAISADGTVLVWAPAGTAAHWTLDDGETWTLCKGLPKGARIVSDKVDPVRFLAYDPAKGDVYFSRDRAVSFTKSAEGMGTESRRPVFVFDRRGDVWLPIGNGLLRSKDGGAKWERVETIAAEYIGFGKAATTGGYPTIYVNGSLKGNPGLFRSIDEGKTWKQINDANSGF
;
A
#
# COMPACT_ATOMS: atom_id res chain seq x y z
N ASN A 1 13.29 24.89 1.09
CA ASN A 1 13.49 24.54 -0.32
C ASN A 1 12.75 23.25 -0.64
N PRO A 2 12.12 23.14 -1.82
CA PRO A 2 11.51 21.89 -2.24
C PRO A 2 12.56 20.77 -2.30
N PRO A 3 12.17 19.51 -2.08
CA PRO A 3 13.11 18.40 -2.17
C PRO A 3 13.68 18.29 -3.58
N GLU A 4 14.96 17.93 -3.67
CA GLU A 4 15.60 17.65 -4.95
C GLU A 4 14.97 16.38 -5.55
N GLY A 5 14.44 16.47 -6.75
CA GLY A 5 13.86 15.33 -7.44
C GLY A 5 13.34 15.70 -8.82
N LYS A 6 13.47 14.80 -9.79
CA LYS A 6 12.98 15.00 -11.15
C LYS A 6 11.91 13.96 -11.47
N GLY A 7 10.68 14.41 -11.55
CA GLY A 7 9.60 13.86 -12.35
C GLY A 7 8.90 12.59 -11.89
N SER A 8 9.53 11.55 -11.38
CA SER A 8 8.87 10.32 -10.97
C SER A 8 8.90 10.11 -9.44
N GLY A 9 8.09 9.20 -8.94
CA GLY A 9 7.99 8.93 -7.52
C GLY A 9 6.55 8.76 -7.07
N THR A 10 6.28 9.01 -5.79
CA THR A 10 4.93 8.94 -5.23
C THR A 10 4.60 10.18 -4.40
N THR A 11 3.33 10.54 -4.36
CA THR A 11 2.76 11.49 -3.44
C THR A 11 1.71 10.80 -2.57
N ALA A 12 1.57 11.22 -1.33
CA ALA A 12 0.54 10.76 -0.43
C ALA A 12 -0.02 11.94 0.38
N ILE A 13 -1.35 11.97 0.54
CA ILE A 13 -2.04 13.00 1.31
C ILE A 13 -2.71 12.30 2.49
N SER A 14 -2.59 12.87 3.70
CA SER A 14 -3.29 12.40 4.90
C SER A 14 -4.81 12.38 4.70
N ALA A 15 -5.53 11.56 5.47
CA ALA A 15 -6.98 11.43 5.36
C ALA A 15 -7.74 12.75 5.61
N ASP A 16 -7.17 13.66 6.40
CA ASP A 16 -7.72 14.99 6.67
C ASP A 16 -7.24 16.09 5.71
N GLY A 17 -6.41 15.72 4.71
CA GLY A 17 -5.89 16.65 3.71
C GLY A 17 -4.79 17.60 4.20
N THR A 18 -4.34 17.51 5.46
CA THR A 18 -3.43 18.50 6.05
C THR A 18 -1.96 18.24 5.80
N VAL A 19 -1.56 16.99 5.52
CA VAL A 19 -0.17 16.61 5.28
C VAL A 19 -0.03 16.09 3.86
N LEU A 20 0.81 16.74 3.08
CA LEU A 20 1.26 16.23 1.79
C LEU A 20 2.68 15.66 1.94
N VAL A 21 2.88 14.44 1.48
CA VAL A 21 4.21 13.82 1.37
C VAL A 21 4.58 13.68 -0.09
N TRP A 22 5.78 14.11 -0.43
CA TRP A 22 6.38 13.85 -1.73
C TRP A 22 7.62 12.99 -1.58
N ALA A 23 7.63 11.85 -2.27
CA ALA A 23 8.72 10.88 -2.31
C ALA A 23 9.22 10.74 -3.76
N PRO A 24 10.13 11.62 -4.22
CA PRO A 24 10.68 11.54 -5.57
C PRO A 24 11.52 10.28 -5.74
N ALA A 25 11.55 9.72 -6.96
CA ALA A 25 12.38 8.57 -7.23
C ALA A 25 13.88 8.86 -7.01
N GLY A 26 14.56 7.96 -6.32
CA GLY A 26 16.00 8.03 -6.07
C GLY A 26 16.45 9.07 -5.04
N THR A 27 15.53 9.85 -4.46
CA THR A 27 15.85 10.87 -3.46
C THR A 27 15.11 10.64 -2.15
N ALA A 28 15.37 11.48 -1.14
CA ALA A 28 14.69 11.40 0.15
C ALA A 28 13.25 11.91 0.06
N ALA A 29 12.34 11.30 0.83
CA ALA A 29 10.98 11.77 0.96
C ALA A 29 10.86 12.94 1.93
N HIS A 30 9.97 13.89 1.65
CA HIS A 30 9.70 15.07 2.47
C HIS A 30 8.20 15.26 2.64
N TRP A 31 7.80 15.91 3.72
CA TRP A 31 6.43 16.29 4.00
C TRP A 31 6.27 17.80 4.16
N THR A 32 5.07 18.30 3.94
CA THR A 32 4.68 19.70 4.08
C THR A 32 3.30 19.83 4.74
N LEU A 33 3.06 20.96 5.40
CA LEU A 33 1.76 21.36 5.99
C LEU A 33 1.22 22.67 5.40
N ASP A 34 1.95 23.30 4.50
CA ASP A 34 1.73 24.64 3.97
C ASP A 34 1.74 24.65 2.43
N ASP A 35 1.13 23.62 1.82
CA ASP A 35 0.98 23.46 0.38
C ASP A 35 2.31 23.51 -0.40
N GLY A 36 3.41 23.16 0.27
CA GLY A 36 4.72 23.06 -0.36
C GLY A 36 5.58 24.31 -0.25
N GLU A 37 5.20 25.31 0.55
CA GLU A 37 6.04 26.46 0.85
C GLU A 37 7.29 26.03 1.64
N THR A 38 7.11 25.15 2.63
CA THR A 38 8.21 24.52 3.37
C THR A 38 8.16 22.99 3.33
N TRP A 39 9.32 22.37 3.29
CA TRP A 39 9.46 20.93 3.25
C TRP A 39 10.39 20.41 4.32
N THR A 40 9.95 19.35 5.01
CA THR A 40 10.70 18.68 6.08
C THR A 40 11.00 17.25 5.71
N LEU A 41 12.20 16.77 5.99
CA LEU A 41 12.62 15.40 5.72
C LEU A 41 11.81 14.38 6.50
N CYS A 42 11.29 13.37 5.83
CA CYS A 42 10.75 12.16 6.47
C CYS A 42 11.92 11.34 7.05
N LYS A 43 11.97 11.18 8.37
CA LYS A 43 13.07 10.47 9.04
C LYS A 43 12.88 8.95 8.92
N GLY A 44 13.96 8.19 8.86
CA GLY A 44 13.96 6.72 8.93
C GLY A 44 13.64 6.02 7.60
N LEU A 45 13.57 6.73 6.48
CA LEU A 45 13.35 6.15 5.15
C LEU A 45 14.61 6.09 4.29
N PRO A 46 14.78 5.05 3.48
CA PRO A 46 15.78 5.03 2.43
C PRO A 46 15.39 5.97 1.28
N LYS A 47 16.38 6.41 0.51
CA LYS A 47 16.13 7.17 -0.73
C LYS A 47 15.35 6.31 -1.73
N GLY A 48 14.38 6.91 -2.40
CA GLY A 48 13.55 6.24 -3.39
C GLY A 48 12.41 5.40 -2.81
N ALA A 49 12.19 5.42 -1.49
CA ALA A 49 11.01 4.81 -0.88
C ALA A 49 9.72 5.37 -1.48
N ARG A 50 8.73 4.52 -1.68
CA ARG A 50 7.40 4.90 -2.16
C ARG A 50 6.43 4.98 -0.99
N ILE A 51 5.56 5.99 -0.97
CA ILE A 51 4.70 6.29 0.17
C ILE A 51 3.23 6.18 -0.22
N VAL A 52 2.43 5.65 0.71
CA VAL A 52 0.97 5.64 0.69
C VAL A 52 0.42 6.08 2.04
N SER A 53 -0.78 6.65 2.07
CA SER A 53 -1.47 7.10 3.29
C SER A 53 -2.69 6.23 3.59
N ASP A 54 -2.99 6.06 4.87
CA ASP A 54 -4.28 5.55 5.32
C ASP A 54 -5.38 6.54 4.90
N LYS A 55 -6.51 6.03 4.43
CA LYS A 55 -7.62 6.85 3.93
C LYS A 55 -8.62 7.24 5.03
N VAL A 56 -8.42 6.72 6.25
CA VAL A 56 -9.28 6.94 7.42
C VAL A 56 -8.50 7.61 8.57
N ASP A 57 -7.24 7.23 8.76
CA ASP A 57 -6.41 7.73 9.86
C ASP A 57 -5.35 8.73 9.36
N PRO A 58 -5.49 10.04 9.66
CA PRO A 58 -4.59 11.07 9.13
C PRO A 58 -3.15 10.99 9.64
N VAL A 59 -2.90 10.27 10.73
CA VAL A 59 -1.52 10.15 11.28
C VAL A 59 -0.75 8.97 10.69
N ARG A 60 -1.43 8.07 9.92
CA ARG A 60 -0.82 6.85 9.42
C ARG A 60 -0.35 6.96 7.98
N PHE A 61 0.91 6.62 7.79
CA PHE A 61 1.52 6.45 6.47
C PHE A 61 2.31 5.15 6.44
N LEU A 62 2.47 4.61 5.25
CA LEU A 62 3.30 3.45 5.00
C LEU A 62 4.25 3.76 3.85
N ALA A 63 5.48 3.31 3.97
CA ALA A 63 6.46 3.40 2.91
C ALA A 63 6.98 2.02 2.53
N TYR A 64 7.35 1.89 1.28
CA TYR A 64 7.89 0.67 0.70
C TYR A 64 9.18 0.98 -0.07
N ASP A 65 10.24 0.22 0.22
CA ASP A 65 11.49 0.28 -0.53
C ASP A 65 11.46 -0.71 -1.70
N PRO A 66 11.30 -0.25 -2.95
CA PRO A 66 11.22 -1.15 -4.11
C PRO A 66 12.55 -1.87 -4.42
N ALA A 67 13.67 -1.39 -3.88
CA ALA A 67 14.98 -2.01 -4.11
C ALA A 67 15.25 -3.20 -3.19
N LYS A 68 14.74 -3.15 -1.97
CA LYS A 68 14.96 -4.18 -0.94
C LYS A 68 13.70 -4.95 -0.56
N GLY A 69 12.52 -4.43 -0.88
CA GLY A 69 11.26 -4.98 -0.41
C GLY A 69 10.99 -4.73 1.08
N ASP A 70 11.66 -3.76 1.67
CA ASP A 70 11.45 -3.40 3.08
C ASP A 70 10.21 -2.51 3.22
N VAL A 71 9.49 -2.68 4.32
CA VAL A 71 8.28 -1.92 4.64
C VAL A 71 8.49 -1.12 5.91
N TYR A 72 8.05 0.13 5.88
CA TYR A 72 8.16 1.08 6.98
C TYR A 72 6.79 1.70 7.26
N PHE A 73 6.46 1.92 8.54
CA PHE A 73 5.22 2.58 8.94
C PHE A 73 5.49 3.85 9.75
N SER A 74 4.57 4.81 9.66
CA SER A 74 4.52 6.04 10.44
C SER A 74 3.19 6.14 11.17
N ARG A 75 3.21 6.70 12.38
CA ARG A 75 2.04 7.05 13.22
C ARG A 75 2.07 8.50 13.69
N ASP A 76 2.93 9.31 13.09
CA ASP A 76 3.21 10.69 13.48
C ASP A 76 3.15 11.66 12.29
N ARG A 77 2.22 11.41 11.35
CA ARG A 77 1.99 12.26 10.16
C ARG A 77 3.20 12.31 9.22
N ALA A 78 3.86 11.17 9.02
CA ALA A 78 5.05 11.03 8.15
C ALA A 78 6.31 11.76 8.64
N VAL A 79 6.35 12.22 9.89
CA VAL A 79 7.55 12.83 10.48
C VAL A 79 8.66 11.80 10.62
N SER A 80 8.32 10.59 11.09
CA SER A 80 9.27 9.49 11.20
C SER A 80 8.66 8.14 10.80
N PHE A 81 9.53 7.23 10.34
CA PHE A 81 9.16 5.90 9.91
C PHE A 81 10.00 4.84 10.62
N THR A 82 9.37 3.75 10.99
CA THR A 82 10.00 2.57 11.59
C THR A 82 9.83 1.38 10.66
N LYS A 83 10.90 0.62 10.44
CA LYS A 83 10.84 -0.62 9.64
C LYS A 83 9.97 -1.66 10.36
N SER A 84 9.03 -2.27 9.64
CA SER A 84 8.13 -3.32 10.15
C SER A 84 8.30 -4.66 9.46
N ALA A 85 8.88 -4.68 8.26
CA ALA A 85 9.12 -5.92 7.54
C ALA A 85 10.32 -5.77 6.59
N GLU A 86 10.95 -6.88 6.24
CA GLU A 86 12.12 -6.95 5.37
C GLU A 86 11.91 -7.95 4.24
N GLY A 87 12.44 -7.61 3.05
CA GLY A 87 12.52 -8.56 1.95
C GLY A 87 11.17 -9.05 1.40
N MET A 88 10.13 -8.24 1.46
CA MET A 88 8.77 -8.61 1.01
C MET A 88 8.61 -8.69 -0.51
N GLY A 89 9.73 -8.71 -1.25
CA GLY A 89 9.80 -8.74 -2.70
C GLY A 89 10.22 -7.39 -3.29
N THR A 90 11.04 -7.45 -4.33
CA THR A 90 11.61 -6.25 -4.99
C THR A 90 10.76 -5.76 -6.17
N GLU A 91 9.70 -6.46 -6.51
CA GLU A 91 8.83 -6.04 -7.59
C GLU A 91 7.87 -4.93 -7.16
N SER A 92 7.57 -4.04 -8.08
CA SER A 92 6.95 -2.72 -7.87
C SER A 92 5.51 -2.72 -7.36
N ARG A 93 5.16 -3.58 -6.42
CA ARG A 93 3.81 -3.75 -5.95
C ARG A 93 3.54 -2.80 -4.80
N ARG A 94 2.45 -2.07 -4.88
CA ARG A 94 2.12 -1.04 -3.91
C ARG A 94 1.28 -1.61 -2.79
N PRO A 95 1.57 -1.27 -1.52
CA PRO A 95 0.60 -1.41 -0.45
C PRO A 95 -0.65 -0.60 -0.78
N VAL A 96 -1.82 -1.14 -0.48
CA VAL A 96 -3.11 -0.45 -0.70
C VAL A 96 -3.89 -0.44 0.60
N PHE A 97 -4.13 0.74 1.15
CA PHE A 97 -5.02 0.92 2.28
C PHE A 97 -6.48 0.76 1.85
N VAL A 98 -7.25 0.10 2.70
CA VAL A 98 -8.69 -0.05 2.52
C VAL A 98 -9.35 1.30 2.84
N PHE A 99 -10.14 1.83 1.92
CA PHE A 99 -10.61 3.22 1.94
C PHE A 99 -11.57 3.57 3.09
N ASP A 100 -12.17 2.57 3.75
CA ASP A 100 -13.14 2.73 4.84
C ASP A 100 -12.79 1.94 6.11
N ARG A 101 -11.56 1.44 6.21
CA ARG A 101 -11.07 0.65 7.34
C ARG A 101 -9.74 1.20 7.85
N ARG A 102 -9.79 1.80 9.03
CA ARG A 102 -8.62 2.38 9.70
C ARG A 102 -7.53 1.34 9.90
N GLY A 103 -6.34 1.61 9.38
CA GLY A 103 -5.15 0.77 9.56
C GLY A 103 -5.17 -0.54 8.78
N ASP A 104 -6.21 -0.84 8.00
CA ASP A 104 -6.26 -2.04 7.17
C ASP A 104 -5.55 -1.79 5.84
N VAL A 105 -4.47 -2.52 5.61
CA VAL A 105 -3.63 -2.37 4.43
C VAL A 105 -3.22 -3.74 3.90
N TRP A 106 -3.22 -3.87 2.59
CA TRP A 106 -2.85 -5.09 1.88
C TRP A 106 -1.62 -4.83 1.00
N LEU A 107 -0.74 -5.82 0.94
CA LEU A 107 0.50 -5.76 0.16
C LEU A 107 0.64 -7.02 -0.72
N PRO A 108 0.46 -6.89 -2.03
CA PRO A 108 0.82 -7.94 -2.99
C PRO A 108 2.34 -8.11 -3.02
N ILE A 109 2.81 -9.36 -2.97
CA ILE A 109 4.24 -9.68 -3.02
C ILE A 109 4.60 -10.64 -4.17
N GLY A 110 3.72 -10.78 -5.16
CA GLY A 110 3.88 -11.63 -6.33
C GLY A 110 3.60 -13.11 -6.06
N ASN A 111 4.37 -13.71 -5.19
CA ASN A 111 4.18 -15.10 -4.75
C ASN A 111 3.23 -15.24 -3.54
N GLY A 112 2.52 -14.17 -3.17
CA GLY A 112 1.61 -14.14 -2.04
C GLY A 112 0.89 -12.81 -1.89
N LEU A 113 0.14 -12.71 -0.81
CA LEU A 113 -0.58 -11.52 -0.41
C LEU A 113 -0.45 -11.36 1.11
N LEU A 114 -0.06 -10.18 1.55
CA LEU A 114 0.04 -9.84 2.97
C LEU A 114 -1.07 -8.89 3.36
N ARG A 115 -1.50 -8.95 4.62
CA ARG A 115 -2.43 -8.01 5.23
C ARG A 115 -1.90 -7.52 6.56
N SER A 116 -2.11 -6.25 6.85
CA SER A 116 -1.92 -5.66 8.16
C SER A 116 -3.22 -4.96 8.58
N LYS A 117 -3.60 -5.08 9.85
CA LYS A 117 -4.77 -4.41 10.44
C LYS A 117 -4.38 -3.27 11.39
N ASP A 118 -3.09 -3.01 11.53
CA ASP A 118 -2.54 -2.00 12.45
C ASP A 118 -1.69 -0.92 11.76
N GLY A 119 -1.93 -0.73 10.44
CA GLY A 119 -1.27 0.30 9.65
C GLY A 119 0.13 -0.08 9.19
N GLY A 120 0.40 -1.37 9.03
CA GLY A 120 1.66 -1.88 8.53
C GLY A 120 2.69 -2.21 9.62
N ALA A 121 2.32 -2.20 10.90
CA ALA A 121 3.24 -2.54 11.98
C ALA A 121 3.45 -4.05 12.12
N LYS A 122 2.40 -4.85 11.87
CA LYS A 122 2.46 -6.31 11.83
C LYS A 122 1.81 -6.83 10.55
N TRP A 123 2.33 -7.91 10.00
CA TRP A 123 1.88 -8.48 8.75
C TRP A 123 1.50 -9.95 8.90
N GLU A 124 0.37 -10.32 8.31
CA GLU A 124 -0.12 -11.69 8.22
C GLU A 124 -0.18 -12.11 6.75
N ARG A 125 0.23 -13.34 6.45
CA ARG A 125 0.14 -13.88 5.10
C ARG A 125 -1.26 -14.42 4.84
N VAL A 126 -1.83 -14.06 3.68
CA VAL A 126 -3.05 -14.66 3.15
C VAL A 126 -2.65 -15.84 2.28
N GLU A 127 -2.74 -17.05 2.83
CA GLU A 127 -2.20 -18.28 2.23
C GLU A 127 -2.94 -18.75 0.97
N THR A 128 -4.12 -18.18 0.71
CA THR A 128 -5.03 -18.71 -0.30
C THR A 128 -4.74 -18.25 -1.72
N ILE A 129 -3.98 -17.16 -1.91
CA ILE A 129 -3.78 -16.55 -3.22
C ILE A 129 -2.40 -15.88 -3.34
N ALA A 130 -1.78 -15.99 -4.51
CA ALA A 130 -0.65 -15.16 -4.91
C ALA A 130 -1.17 -13.96 -5.70
N ALA A 131 -0.80 -12.75 -5.30
CA ALA A 131 -1.32 -11.51 -5.87
C ALA A 131 -0.22 -10.65 -6.50
N GLU A 132 -0.50 -10.14 -7.69
CA GLU A 132 0.32 -9.13 -8.37
C GLU A 132 -0.22 -7.73 -8.13
N TYR A 133 -1.54 -7.58 -8.25
CA TYR A 133 -2.24 -6.33 -8.04
C TYR A 133 -3.49 -6.58 -7.20
N ILE A 134 -3.84 -5.58 -6.39
CA ILE A 134 -5.05 -5.59 -5.56
C ILE A 134 -5.80 -4.28 -5.70
N GLY A 135 -7.12 -4.35 -5.65
CA GLY A 135 -8.02 -3.21 -5.59
C GLY A 135 -9.25 -3.51 -4.76
N PHE A 136 -9.93 -2.46 -4.32
CA PHE A 136 -11.12 -2.55 -3.49
C PHE A 136 -12.31 -1.88 -4.16
N GLY A 137 -13.46 -2.52 -4.07
CA GLY A 137 -14.73 -2.01 -4.56
C GLY A 137 -15.79 -1.98 -3.46
N LYS A 138 -17.01 -1.60 -3.85
CA LYS A 138 -18.15 -1.54 -2.94
C LYS A 138 -18.35 -2.89 -2.24
N ALA A 139 -18.68 -2.84 -0.95
CA ALA A 139 -19.04 -4.01 -0.17
C ALA A 139 -20.26 -4.74 -0.79
N ALA A 140 -20.26 -6.08 -0.74
CA ALA A 140 -21.36 -6.90 -1.24
C ALA A 140 -22.65 -6.71 -0.43
N THR A 141 -22.51 -6.33 0.85
CA THR A 141 -23.63 -6.02 1.77
C THR A 141 -23.41 -4.68 2.42
N THR A 142 -24.47 -3.99 2.80
CA THR A 142 -24.39 -2.71 3.52
C THR A 142 -23.60 -2.88 4.83
N GLY A 143 -22.58 -2.03 5.05
CA GLY A 143 -21.71 -2.10 6.23
C GLY A 143 -20.69 -3.23 6.22
N GLY A 144 -20.71 -4.10 5.19
CA GLY A 144 -19.75 -5.18 5.01
C GLY A 144 -18.34 -4.70 4.70
N TYR A 145 -17.43 -5.64 4.56
CA TYR A 145 -16.07 -5.36 4.11
C TYR A 145 -16.05 -5.06 2.60
N PRO A 146 -15.23 -4.11 2.13
CA PRO A 146 -15.06 -3.85 0.71
C PRO A 146 -14.73 -5.11 -0.09
N THR A 147 -15.35 -5.27 -1.24
CA THR A 147 -15.05 -6.36 -2.14
C THR A 147 -13.61 -6.24 -2.62
N ILE A 148 -12.85 -7.32 -2.52
CA ILE A 148 -11.45 -7.38 -2.93
C ILE A 148 -11.37 -7.94 -4.35
N TYR A 149 -10.57 -7.30 -5.20
CA TYR A 149 -10.22 -7.78 -6.52
C TYR A 149 -8.70 -7.96 -6.61
N VAL A 150 -8.28 -9.10 -7.13
CA VAL A 150 -6.87 -9.46 -7.27
C VAL A 150 -6.62 -9.96 -8.69
N ASN A 151 -5.60 -9.39 -9.34
CA ASN A 151 -4.94 -10.06 -10.44
C ASN A 151 -3.81 -10.90 -9.83
N GLY A 152 -3.77 -12.20 -10.15
CA GLY A 152 -2.82 -13.10 -9.53
C GLY A 152 -3.03 -14.55 -9.88
N SER A 153 -2.72 -15.45 -8.95
CA SER A 153 -2.85 -16.90 -9.16
C SER A 153 -3.47 -17.58 -7.94
N LEU A 154 -4.46 -18.41 -8.19
CA LEU A 154 -5.12 -19.26 -7.20
C LEU A 154 -4.77 -20.72 -7.48
N LYS A 155 -4.00 -21.35 -6.57
CA LYS A 155 -3.53 -22.73 -6.73
C LYS A 155 -2.80 -22.97 -8.07
N GLY A 156 -1.99 -21.99 -8.50
CA GLY A 156 -1.23 -22.07 -9.74
C GLY A 156 -1.99 -21.63 -11.01
N ASN A 157 -3.31 -21.38 -10.93
CA ASN A 157 -4.10 -20.92 -12.07
C ASN A 157 -4.11 -19.38 -12.09
N PRO A 158 -3.58 -18.72 -13.12
CA PRO A 158 -3.62 -17.27 -13.24
C PRO A 158 -5.03 -16.76 -13.53
N GLY A 159 -5.31 -15.53 -13.11
CA GLY A 159 -6.62 -14.95 -13.38
C GLY A 159 -6.93 -13.69 -12.58
N LEU A 160 -8.17 -13.23 -12.79
CA LEU A 160 -8.77 -12.16 -12.03
C LEU A 160 -9.73 -12.76 -11.00
N PHE A 161 -9.50 -12.44 -9.72
CA PHE A 161 -10.24 -13.06 -8.62
C PHE A 161 -10.95 -12.00 -7.79
N ARG A 162 -12.08 -12.39 -7.22
CA ARG A 162 -12.89 -11.59 -6.31
C ARG A 162 -13.10 -12.32 -4.99
N SER A 163 -12.96 -11.58 -3.87
CA SER A 163 -13.36 -12.00 -2.54
C SER A 163 -14.35 -11.01 -1.92
N ILE A 164 -15.36 -11.52 -1.22
CA ILE A 164 -16.35 -10.73 -0.46
C ILE A 164 -16.30 -11.01 1.05
N ASP A 165 -15.34 -11.81 1.49
CA ASP A 165 -15.20 -12.35 2.84
C ASP A 165 -13.79 -12.09 3.43
N GLU A 166 -13.23 -10.94 3.13
CA GLU A 166 -11.91 -10.51 3.62
C GLU A 166 -10.75 -11.42 3.16
N GLY A 167 -10.84 -11.99 1.95
CA GLY A 167 -9.77 -12.82 1.39
C GLY A 167 -9.77 -14.27 1.87
N LYS A 168 -10.82 -14.72 2.57
CA LYS A 168 -10.94 -16.13 3.02
C LYS A 168 -11.24 -17.07 1.85
N THR A 169 -12.12 -16.63 0.96
CA THR A 169 -12.44 -17.37 -0.27
C THR A 169 -12.34 -16.47 -1.50
N TRP A 170 -12.03 -17.09 -2.65
CA TRP A 170 -11.83 -16.40 -3.92
C TRP A 170 -12.64 -17.04 -5.02
N LYS A 171 -13.30 -16.21 -5.82
CA LYS A 171 -13.99 -16.60 -7.04
C LYS A 171 -13.29 -16.00 -8.24
N GLN A 172 -12.89 -16.82 -9.21
CA GLN A 172 -12.41 -16.35 -10.50
C GLN A 172 -13.55 -15.66 -11.26
N ILE A 173 -13.29 -14.50 -11.85
CA ILE A 173 -14.28 -13.66 -12.54
C ILE A 173 -13.99 -13.44 -14.02
N ASN A 174 -12.83 -13.86 -14.50
CA ASN A 174 -12.54 -13.98 -15.94
C ASN A 174 -12.71 -15.44 -16.36
N ASP A 175 -13.04 -15.67 -17.63
CA ASP A 175 -13.05 -16.98 -18.21
C ASP A 175 -11.67 -17.39 -18.75
N ALA A 176 -11.50 -18.69 -19.05
CA ALA A 176 -10.24 -19.23 -19.57
C ALA A 176 -9.88 -18.71 -20.98
N ASN A 177 -10.83 -18.06 -21.67
CA ASN A 177 -10.67 -17.53 -23.02
C ASN A 177 -10.38 -16.04 -23.05
N SER A 178 -10.51 -15.35 -21.91
CA SER A 178 -10.17 -13.92 -21.77
C SER A 178 -8.68 -13.75 -21.59
N GLY A 179 -7.87 -14.00 -22.60
CA GLY A 179 -6.39 -14.04 -22.57
C GLY A 179 -5.72 -13.03 -21.61
N PHE A 180 -4.73 -13.53 -20.92
CA PHE A 180 -3.76 -12.73 -20.13
C PHE A 180 -2.41 -12.74 -20.84
#